data_546e5c944147424e44ec6ecdabd8de08
#
_entry.id   546e5c944147424e44ec6ecdabd8de08
#
_cell.length_a   1.000
_cell.length_b   1.000
_cell.length_c   1.000
_cell.angle_alpha   90.00
_cell.angle_beta   90.00
_cell.angle_gamma   90.00
#
_symmetry.space_group_name_H-M   'P 1'
#
loop_
_entity.id
_entity.type
_entity.pdbx_description
1 polymer ?
#
loop_
_entity_poly.entity_id
_entity_poly.type
_entity_poly.pdbx_seq_one_letter_code
_entity_poly.pdbx_strand_id
1 'polypeptide(L)'
;LDAYPVLRARDPEVRMVLVKGPRMDADLGPLPDGVEERGYVPRLYEHFAAADLAVVQGGGGSTLELSVLKRPFLYFPLKGHSEQEFNVARKLERNGLGVRCDFRGMTGHELAGLVLENLRRPVEYPDLSHHGCRNAARVICRELGEGPRRSDR
;
A
#
# COMPACT_ATOMS: atom_id res chain seq x y z
N LEU A 1 -8.31 -3.82 14.07
CA LEU A 1 -7.76 -3.49 15.42
C LEU A 1 -7.41 -4.74 16.21
N ASP A 2 -8.16 -5.85 16.07
CA ASP A 2 -8.00 -7.10 16.84
C ASP A 2 -6.60 -7.75 16.74
N ALA A 3 -5.86 -7.46 15.67
CA ALA A 3 -4.49 -7.92 15.51
C ALA A 3 -3.50 -7.18 16.45
N TYR A 4 -3.79 -5.93 16.81
CA TYR A 4 -2.82 -5.08 17.50
C TYR A 4 -2.41 -5.57 18.90
N PRO A 5 -3.32 -6.03 19.77
CA PRO A 5 -2.92 -6.61 21.04
C PRO A 5 -1.96 -7.80 20.91
N VAL A 6 -2.16 -8.62 19.88
CA VAL A 6 -1.29 -9.77 19.58
C VAL A 6 0.10 -9.29 19.12
N LEU A 7 0.14 -8.25 18.27
CA LEU A 7 1.39 -7.62 17.84
C LEU A 7 2.17 -7.05 19.03
N ARG A 8 1.51 -6.28 19.89
CA ARG A 8 2.13 -5.66 21.09
C ARG A 8 2.66 -6.68 22.08
N ALA A 9 2.00 -7.83 22.21
CA ALA A 9 2.46 -8.91 23.07
C ALA A 9 3.76 -9.56 22.56
N ARG A 10 4.00 -9.53 21.25
CA ARG A 10 5.19 -10.11 20.60
C ARG A 10 6.30 -9.09 20.37
N ASP A 11 5.95 -7.86 20.05
CA ASP A 11 6.86 -6.72 19.86
C ASP A 11 6.28 -5.49 20.60
N PRO A 12 6.72 -5.23 21.85
CA PRO A 12 6.24 -4.09 22.64
C PRO A 12 6.55 -2.72 22.02
N GLU A 13 7.48 -2.63 21.08
CA GLU A 13 7.84 -1.38 20.41
C GLU A 13 6.96 -1.08 19.19
N VAL A 14 6.11 -2.03 18.79
CA VAL A 14 5.23 -1.83 17.64
C VAL A 14 4.30 -0.64 17.86
N ARG A 15 4.19 0.21 16.85
CA ARG A 15 3.23 1.32 16.77
C ARG A 15 2.39 1.15 15.52
N MET A 16 1.16 1.59 15.55
CA MET A 16 0.26 1.53 14.41
C MET A 16 -0.35 2.91 14.11
N VAL A 17 -0.24 3.35 12.87
CA VAL A 17 -1.00 4.49 12.37
C VAL A 17 -2.12 3.94 11.49
N LEU A 18 -3.36 4.16 11.91
CA LEU A 18 -4.56 3.75 11.20
C LEU A 18 -5.11 4.93 10.40
N VAL A 19 -5.02 4.87 9.07
CA VAL A 19 -5.52 5.91 8.18
C VAL A 19 -6.88 5.49 7.62
N LYS A 20 -7.95 6.19 8.02
CA LYS A 20 -9.32 5.91 7.55
C LYS A 20 -9.59 6.44 6.15
N GLY A 21 -8.89 7.49 5.75
CA GLY A 21 -9.14 8.18 4.49
C GLY A 21 -10.41 9.05 4.54
N PRO A 22 -10.76 9.71 3.42
CA PRO A 22 -11.81 10.74 3.42
C PRO A 22 -13.25 10.20 3.43
N ARG A 23 -13.44 8.89 3.27
CA ARG A 23 -14.77 8.28 3.11
C ARG A 23 -15.22 7.42 4.29
N MET A 24 -14.32 7.15 5.23
CA MET A 24 -14.65 6.35 6.41
C MET A 24 -14.89 7.26 7.60
N ASP A 25 -16.14 7.38 8.00
CA ASP A 25 -16.58 8.17 9.15
C ASP A 25 -16.98 7.27 10.35
N ALA A 26 -16.40 6.08 10.41
CA ALA A 26 -16.67 5.15 11.49
C ALA A 26 -15.97 5.62 12.77
N ASP A 27 -16.73 5.69 13.86
CA ASP A 27 -16.19 5.79 15.21
C ASP A 27 -15.63 4.42 15.61
N LEU A 28 -14.34 4.38 15.88
CA LEU A 28 -13.64 3.15 16.27
C LEU A 28 -13.61 2.93 17.78
N GLY A 29 -14.20 3.85 18.55
CA GLY A 29 -14.14 3.83 19.99
C GLY A 29 -12.73 4.07 20.55
N PRO A 30 -12.50 3.74 21.84
CA PRO A 30 -11.19 3.89 22.46
C PRO A 30 -10.13 3.03 21.79
N LEU A 31 -9.05 3.65 21.37
CA LEU A 31 -7.93 2.96 20.73
C LEU A 31 -6.92 2.45 21.78
N PRO A 32 -6.29 1.30 21.54
CA PRO A 32 -5.20 0.82 22.39
C PRO A 32 -4.01 1.78 22.40
N ASP A 33 -3.27 1.82 23.50
CA ASP A 33 -2.01 2.57 23.56
C ASP A 33 -1.03 2.12 22.46
N GLY A 34 -0.48 3.10 21.72
CA GLY A 34 0.40 2.86 20.58
C GLY A 34 -0.33 2.75 19.22
N VAL A 35 -1.66 2.92 19.19
CA VAL A 35 -2.43 3.08 17.96
C VAL A 35 -2.83 4.55 17.79
N GLU A 36 -2.44 5.13 16.69
CA GLU A 36 -2.83 6.49 16.30
C GLU A 36 -3.82 6.44 15.13
N GLU A 37 -5.00 7.05 15.29
CA GLU A 37 -5.98 7.20 14.21
C GLU A 37 -5.75 8.52 13.47
N ARG A 38 -5.83 8.44 12.15
CA ARG A 38 -5.83 9.61 11.27
C ARG A 38 -6.96 9.49 10.25
N GLY A 39 -7.65 10.58 9.98
CA GLY A 39 -8.62 10.68 8.90
C GLY A 39 -7.93 10.72 7.53
N TYR A 40 -8.14 11.81 6.79
CA TYR A 40 -7.42 12.06 5.54
C TYR A 40 -5.98 12.52 5.82
N VAL A 41 -5.03 11.86 5.18
CA VAL A 41 -3.61 12.21 5.28
C VAL A 41 -3.12 12.71 3.92
N PRO A 42 -2.78 14.00 3.79
CA PRO A 42 -2.10 14.51 2.61
C PRO A 42 -0.73 13.84 2.46
N ARG A 43 -0.32 13.58 1.21
CA ARG A 43 0.99 12.97 0.92
C ARG A 43 1.23 11.66 1.68
N LEU A 44 0.26 10.74 1.60
CA LEU A 44 0.31 9.44 2.28
C LEU A 44 1.62 8.68 2.03
N TYR A 45 2.25 8.89 0.87
CA TYR A 45 3.54 8.30 0.53
C TYR A 45 4.67 8.62 1.52
N GLU A 46 4.62 9.74 2.24
CA GLU A 46 5.59 10.07 3.28
C GLU A 46 5.44 9.14 4.50
N HIS A 47 4.21 8.80 4.84
CA HIS A 47 3.92 7.80 5.88
C HIS A 47 4.36 6.40 5.43
N PHE A 48 4.14 6.06 4.17
CA PHE A 48 4.65 4.81 3.62
C PHE A 48 6.18 4.74 3.67
N ALA A 49 6.85 5.84 3.34
CA ALA A 49 8.31 5.91 3.40
C ALA A 49 8.88 5.74 4.82
N ALA A 50 8.13 6.16 5.84
CA ALA A 50 8.51 6.06 7.23
C ALA A 50 8.11 4.71 7.89
N ALA A 51 7.18 3.98 7.29
CA ALA A 51 6.68 2.73 7.84
C ALA A 51 7.63 1.55 7.58
N ASP A 52 7.75 0.64 8.54
CA ASP A 52 8.46 -0.63 8.37
C ASP A 52 7.63 -1.66 7.60
N LEU A 53 6.30 -1.57 7.66
CA LEU A 53 5.34 -2.38 6.92
C LEU A 53 4.06 -1.58 6.71
N ALA A 54 3.47 -1.69 5.55
CA ALA A 54 2.13 -1.17 5.29
C ALA A 54 1.11 -2.31 5.09
N VAL A 55 -0.11 -2.10 5.61
CA VAL A 55 -1.27 -2.96 5.35
C VAL A 55 -2.27 -2.13 4.57
N VAL A 56 -2.54 -2.50 3.32
CA VAL A 56 -3.32 -1.66 2.42
C VAL A 56 -4.37 -2.47 1.65
N GLN A 57 -5.36 -1.78 1.12
CA GLN A 57 -6.22 -2.32 0.09
C GLN A 57 -5.42 -2.55 -1.21
N GLY A 58 -5.85 -3.47 -2.05
CA GLY A 58 -5.19 -3.76 -3.33
C GLY A 58 -5.39 -2.70 -4.42
N GLY A 59 -5.53 -1.42 -4.05
CA GLY A 59 -5.68 -0.32 -4.99
C GLY A 59 -4.37 0.04 -5.68
N GLY A 60 -4.45 0.42 -6.98
CA GLY A 60 -3.27 0.68 -7.82
C GLY A 60 -2.37 1.82 -7.31
N GLY A 61 -2.94 2.88 -6.71
CA GLY A 61 -2.18 4.02 -6.19
C GLY A 61 -1.24 3.62 -5.05
N SER A 62 -1.80 3.18 -3.92
CA SER A 62 -1.02 2.84 -2.72
C SER A 62 -0.02 1.71 -2.96
N THR A 63 -0.40 0.68 -3.70
CA THR A 63 0.49 -0.44 -4.00
C THR A 63 1.66 -0.03 -4.91
N LEU A 64 1.42 0.88 -5.87
CA LEU A 64 2.48 1.43 -6.72
C LEU A 64 3.44 2.30 -5.90
N GLU A 65 2.93 3.19 -5.06
CA GLU A 65 3.76 4.04 -4.19
C GLU A 65 4.66 3.19 -3.28
N LEU A 66 4.10 2.18 -2.61
CA LEU A 66 4.86 1.26 -1.76
C LEU A 66 5.92 0.48 -2.53
N SER A 67 5.59 0.04 -3.74
CA SER A 67 6.55 -0.65 -4.63
C SER A 67 7.72 0.25 -5.04
N VAL A 68 7.43 1.50 -5.39
CA VAL A 68 8.45 2.51 -5.75
C VAL A 68 9.33 2.85 -4.55
N LEU A 69 8.73 2.99 -3.37
CA LEU A 69 9.44 3.26 -2.11
C LEU A 69 10.20 2.04 -1.57
N LYS A 70 10.06 0.88 -2.23
CA LYS A 70 10.65 -0.40 -1.81
C LYS A 70 10.32 -0.74 -0.35
N ARG A 71 9.05 -0.53 0.03
CA ARG A 71 8.57 -0.87 1.39
C ARG A 71 7.81 -2.18 1.38
N PRO A 72 7.99 -3.05 2.38
CA PRO A 72 7.19 -4.26 2.51
C PRO A 72 5.72 -3.89 2.73
N PHE A 73 4.81 -4.64 2.11
CA PHE A 73 3.39 -4.42 2.32
C PHE A 73 2.56 -5.68 2.14
N LEU A 74 1.50 -5.76 2.94
CA LEU A 74 0.40 -6.70 2.76
C LEU A 74 -0.73 -5.99 2.02
N TYR A 75 -1.32 -6.65 1.02
CA TYR A 75 -2.44 -6.05 0.30
C TYR A 75 -3.63 -6.99 0.20
N PHE A 76 -4.81 -6.40 0.33
CA PHE A 76 -6.09 -7.08 0.39
C PHE A 76 -6.96 -6.61 -0.78
N PRO A 77 -6.93 -7.28 -1.95
CA PRO A 77 -7.78 -6.90 -3.07
C PRO A 77 -9.25 -7.06 -2.72
N LEU A 78 -10.06 -6.06 -3.05
CA LEU A 78 -11.52 -6.18 -2.91
C LEU A 78 -12.03 -7.21 -3.90
N LYS A 79 -12.68 -8.24 -3.38
CA LYS A 79 -13.30 -9.28 -4.21
C LYS A 79 -14.47 -8.73 -5.01
N GLY A 80 -14.53 -9.10 -6.29
CA GLY A 80 -15.50 -8.56 -7.22
C GLY A 80 -15.11 -7.20 -7.82
N HIS A 81 -14.01 -6.60 -7.36
CA HIS A 81 -13.47 -5.38 -7.95
C HIS A 81 -12.41 -5.75 -9.00
N SER A 82 -12.81 -5.78 -10.28
CA SER A 82 -11.99 -6.30 -11.39
C SER A 82 -10.60 -5.66 -11.48
N GLU A 83 -10.47 -4.37 -11.23
CA GLU A 83 -9.18 -3.68 -11.23
C GLU A 83 -8.26 -4.25 -10.15
N GLN A 84 -8.72 -4.33 -8.90
CA GLN A 84 -7.89 -4.76 -7.78
C GLN A 84 -7.59 -6.27 -7.84
N GLU A 85 -8.63 -7.06 -8.09
CA GLU A 85 -8.52 -8.52 -8.01
C GLU A 85 -7.74 -9.13 -9.19
N PHE A 86 -7.89 -8.56 -10.39
CA PHE A 86 -7.26 -9.12 -11.59
C PHE A 86 -6.09 -8.27 -12.09
N ASN A 87 -6.27 -6.96 -12.26
CA ASN A 87 -5.24 -6.16 -12.92
C ASN A 87 -4.08 -5.82 -11.97
N VAL A 88 -4.38 -5.26 -10.81
CA VAL A 88 -3.36 -4.86 -9.84
C VAL A 88 -2.71 -6.09 -9.23
N ALA A 89 -3.50 -7.04 -8.70
CA ALA A 89 -2.96 -8.24 -8.06
C ALA A 89 -2.05 -9.03 -8.99
N ARG A 90 -2.45 -9.28 -10.26
CA ARG A 90 -1.59 -9.98 -11.23
C ARG A 90 -0.29 -9.24 -11.53
N LYS A 91 -0.31 -7.90 -11.57
CA LYS A 91 0.92 -7.12 -11.77
C LYS A 91 1.85 -7.24 -10.57
N LEU A 92 1.31 -7.16 -9.36
CA LEU A 92 2.07 -7.31 -8.12
C LEU A 92 2.70 -8.70 -8.04
N GLU A 93 1.91 -9.75 -8.22
CA GLU A 93 2.36 -11.14 -8.19
C GLU A 93 3.44 -11.43 -9.25
N ARG A 94 3.23 -10.98 -10.49
CA ARG A 94 4.21 -11.17 -11.58
C ARG A 94 5.56 -10.53 -11.29
N ASN A 95 5.57 -9.42 -10.56
CA ASN A 95 6.78 -8.67 -10.24
C ASN A 95 7.30 -8.94 -8.81
N GLY A 96 6.71 -9.88 -8.08
CA GLY A 96 7.11 -10.21 -6.71
C GLY A 96 6.92 -9.06 -5.71
N LEU A 97 5.87 -8.24 -5.90
CA LEU A 97 5.62 -7.03 -5.12
C LEU A 97 4.56 -7.28 -4.06
N GLY A 98 4.90 -6.99 -2.79
CA GLY A 98 4.00 -7.16 -1.66
C GLY A 98 3.58 -8.61 -1.43
N VAL A 99 2.73 -8.81 -0.45
CA VAL A 99 2.13 -10.11 -0.11
C VAL A 99 0.62 -10.00 -0.24
N ARG A 100 0.03 -10.81 -1.12
CA ARG A 100 -1.42 -10.88 -1.27
C ARG A 100 -2.04 -11.61 -0.10
N CYS A 101 -3.10 -11.02 0.45
CA CYS A 101 -3.88 -11.59 1.54
C CYS A 101 -5.38 -11.62 1.17
N ASP A 102 -6.12 -12.54 1.80
CA ASP A 102 -7.58 -12.54 1.78
C ASP A 102 -8.08 -12.27 3.21
N PHE A 103 -8.94 -11.27 3.38
CA PHE A 103 -9.46 -10.94 4.70
C PHE A 103 -10.65 -11.82 5.12
N ARG A 104 -11.21 -12.63 4.22
CA ARG A 104 -12.35 -13.49 4.54
C ARG A 104 -11.94 -14.59 5.50
N GLY A 105 -12.60 -14.59 6.65
CA GLY A 105 -12.33 -15.56 7.69
C GLY A 105 -10.98 -15.36 8.39
N MET A 106 -10.20 -14.35 8.01
CA MET A 106 -8.95 -14.03 8.68
C MET A 106 -9.21 -13.45 10.06
N THR A 107 -8.65 -14.08 11.06
CA THR A 107 -8.70 -13.61 12.44
C THR A 107 -7.63 -12.53 12.69
N GLY A 108 -7.82 -11.73 13.77
CA GLY A 108 -6.79 -10.79 14.20
C GLY A 108 -5.44 -11.47 14.51
N HIS A 109 -5.49 -12.71 15.02
CA HIS A 109 -4.28 -13.49 15.30
C HIS A 109 -3.51 -13.89 14.04
N GLU A 110 -4.21 -14.33 13.00
CA GLU A 110 -3.61 -14.67 11.70
C GLU A 110 -3.03 -13.43 11.02
N LEU A 111 -3.74 -12.30 11.06
CA LEU A 111 -3.21 -11.05 10.54
C LEU A 111 -1.96 -10.60 11.29
N ALA A 112 -1.95 -10.73 12.63
CA ALA A 112 -0.78 -10.42 13.43
C ALA A 112 0.42 -11.30 13.06
N GLY A 113 0.21 -12.58 12.80
CA GLY A 113 1.25 -13.50 12.31
C GLY A 113 1.86 -13.01 11.00
N LEU A 114 1.02 -12.71 10.00
CA LEU A 114 1.47 -12.18 8.70
C LEU A 114 2.23 -10.86 8.83
N VAL A 115 1.75 -9.96 9.71
CA VAL A 115 2.46 -8.69 9.98
C VAL A 115 3.84 -8.96 10.56
N LEU A 116 3.96 -9.80 11.59
CA LEU A 116 5.23 -10.10 12.23
C LEU A 116 6.23 -10.77 11.28
N GLU A 117 5.76 -11.67 10.41
CA GLU A 117 6.60 -12.33 9.40
C GLU A 117 7.17 -11.35 8.37
N ASN A 118 6.45 -10.27 8.09
CA ASN A 118 6.81 -9.31 7.05
C ASN A 118 7.33 -7.98 7.61
N LEU A 119 7.15 -7.71 8.89
CA LEU A 119 7.67 -6.52 9.56
C LEU A 119 9.20 -6.50 9.48
N ARG A 120 9.74 -5.39 8.99
CA ARG A 120 11.19 -5.21 8.80
C ARG A 120 11.84 -6.20 7.81
N ARG A 121 11.04 -6.96 7.05
CA ARG A 121 11.56 -7.87 6.03
C ARG A 121 12.21 -7.05 4.92
N PRO A 122 13.47 -7.33 4.56
CA PRO A 122 14.08 -6.75 3.38
C PRO A 122 13.29 -7.14 2.12
N VAL A 123 13.03 -6.20 1.25
CA VAL A 123 12.37 -6.44 -0.03
C VAL A 123 13.29 -6.09 -1.19
N GLU A 124 13.40 -6.99 -2.16
CA GLU A 124 14.15 -6.80 -3.40
C GLU A 124 13.19 -6.55 -4.55
N TYR A 125 12.58 -5.36 -4.55
CA TYR A 125 11.70 -4.98 -5.65
C TYR A 125 12.50 -4.44 -6.84
N PRO A 126 12.08 -4.74 -8.08
CA PRO A 126 12.70 -4.19 -9.26
C PRO A 126 12.61 -2.66 -9.28
N ASP A 127 13.56 -2.01 -9.95
CA ASP A 127 13.49 -0.57 -10.14
C ASP A 127 12.34 -0.22 -11.08
N LEU A 128 11.32 0.42 -10.53
CA LEU A 128 10.17 0.88 -11.29
C LEU A 128 10.45 2.26 -11.87
N SER A 129 10.15 2.44 -13.17
CA SER A 129 10.32 3.73 -13.83
C SER A 129 9.41 4.79 -13.22
N HIS A 130 9.98 5.89 -12.75
CA HIS A 130 9.26 7.06 -12.25
C HIS A 130 8.76 7.99 -13.36
N HIS A 131 8.97 7.63 -14.62
CA HIS A 131 8.67 8.46 -15.79
C HIS A 131 7.31 8.15 -16.42
N GLY A 132 6.37 7.52 -15.69
CA GLY A 132 5.08 7.11 -16.21
C GLY A 132 4.32 8.24 -16.92
N CYS A 133 4.20 9.41 -16.29
CA CYS A 133 3.52 10.57 -16.89
C CYS A 133 4.22 11.05 -18.17
N ARG A 134 5.55 11.12 -18.18
CA ARG A 134 6.33 11.52 -19.37
C ARG A 134 6.20 10.51 -20.50
N ASN A 135 6.20 9.22 -20.17
CA ASN A 135 6.02 8.15 -21.14
C ASN A 135 4.59 8.17 -21.73
N ALA A 136 3.58 8.34 -20.89
CA ALA A 136 2.20 8.49 -21.33
C ALA A 136 2.02 9.71 -22.23
N ALA A 137 2.54 10.88 -21.86
CA ALA A 137 2.51 12.07 -22.69
C ALA A 137 3.19 11.84 -24.04
N ARG A 138 4.33 11.17 -24.09
CA ARG A 138 5.04 10.85 -25.34
C ARG A 138 4.19 9.95 -26.25
N VAL A 139 3.52 8.93 -25.67
CA VAL A 139 2.64 8.06 -26.45
C VAL A 139 1.46 8.85 -27.00
N ILE A 140 0.80 9.67 -26.17
CA ILE A 140 -0.32 10.51 -26.61
C ILE A 140 0.10 11.47 -27.71
N CYS A 141 1.20 12.21 -27.56
CA CYS A 141 1.69 13.12 -28.60
C CYS A 141 2.03 12.40 -29.90
N ARG A 142 2.57 11.19 -29.83
CA ARG A 142 2.83 10.37 -31.02
C ARG A 142 1.55 9.97 -31.73
N GLU A 143 0.53 9.52 -31.01
CA GLU A 143 -0.76 9.13 -31.59
C GLU A 143 -1.53 10.33 -32.18
N LEU A 144 -1.36 11.52 -31.62
CA LEU A 144 -1.95 12.76 -32.13
C LEU A 144 -1.14 13.37 -33.28
N GLY A 145 -0.02 12.78 -33.71
CA GLY A 145 0.86 13.34 -34.75
C GLY A 145 1.63 14.61 -34.31
N GLU A 146 1.56 14.95 -33.02
CA GLU A 146 2.29 16.08 -32.45
C GLU A 146 3.64 15.58 -31.92
N GLY A 147 4.74 16.01 -32.55
CA GLY A 147 6.08 15.78 -31.98
C GLY A 147 6.21 16.44 -30.60
N PRO A 148 7.04 15.90 -29.70
CA PRO A 148 7.23 16.48 -28.36
C PRO A 148 7.73 17.93 -28.51
N ARG A 149 6.92 18.89 -28.05
CA ARG A 149 7.38 20.27 -27.91
C ARG A 149 8.55 20.25 -26.94
N ARG A 150 9.73 20.61 -27.41
CA ARG A 150 10.89 20.88 -26.55
C ARG A 150 10.50 22.05 -25.65
N SER A 151 10.27 21.78 -24.35
CA SER A 151 10.28 22.84 -23.37
C SER A 151 11.76 23.26 -23.21
N ASP A 152 12.12 24.36 -23.83
CA ASP A 152 13.32 25.09 -23.47
C ASP A 152 13.14 25.59 -22.02
N ARG A 153 13.88 24.97 -21.12
CA ARG A 153 14.56 25.45 -19.91
C ARG A 153 14.62 24.38 -18.82
#